data_eac9432713150a80c0356d9eb1acf930
#
_entry.id   eac9432713150a80c0356d9eb1acf930
#
_cell.length_a   1.000
_cell.length_b   1.000
_cell.length_c   1.000
_cell.angle_alpha   90.00
_cell.angle_beta   90.00
_cell.angle_gamma   90.00
#
_symmetry.space_group_name_H-M   'P 1'
#
loop_
_entity.id
_entity.type
_entity.pdbx_description
1 polymer ?
#
loop_
_entity_poly.entity_id
_entity_poly.type
_entity_poly.pdbx_seq_one_letter_code
_entity_poly.pdbx_strand_id
1 'polypeptide(L)'
;MSAFFKTVCTAFIVGFSVGCQSNDMNPLDQILNSDMPKIKAIADQLDQHNVQILYTQIDRDEKGHPTFKEFTFQLDDDLYFYPASTAKLPVAILAIQKVRQLQAAGVQIGLDDRFVIKDTSGKVIIAQDSTAETGYPSIRHMIKKIFLVSDNDAYNYLFDFLGRDFVNKELNKRNLGPSHLNHKFLYGADNKNTWAFAFYNAQNELTYAQQSITSVIEKHNYPLKDIEKGIGYTDNDGTLYQEPFDFSEKNFFSLKSLNNIMRAIIFPESIPNDNRFDLNKEDYEFLRFWMSRNTFESDYPNYQTDGYFESYVKFFLFGDDQGPMPDNIRSYNKVGNAYGTLTEIAYVLDSTNEVEYMLAATILVNQNQIFNDGVYEYDSLGIPFMAELGRQIHAYELAR
;
A
#
# COMPACT_ATOMS: atom_id res chain seq x y z
N MET A 1 82.39 -45.76 -5.84
CA MET A 1 81.36 -45.45 -4.85
C MET A 1 80.40 -44.44 -5.54
N SER A 2 79.31 -44.94 -6.04
CA SER A 2 78.36 -44.16 -6.81
C SER A 2 77.15 -43.89 -5.92
N ALA A 3 76.77 -42.60 -5.70
CA ALA A 3 75.67 -42.19 -4.91
C ALA A 3 74.51 -41.88 -5.88
N PHE A 4 73.41 -42.62 -5.75
CA PHE A 4 72.13 -42.41 -6.47
C PHE A 4 71.32 -41.33 -5.77
N PHE A 5 71.10 -40.23 -6.46
CA PHE A 5 70.05 -39.23 -6.07
C PHE A 5 68.72 -39.67 -6.59
N LYS A 6 67.77 -39.90 -5.67
CA LYS A 6 66.34 -40.08 -6.02
C LYS A 6 65.63 -38.70 -6.01
N THR A 7 65.25 -38.24 -7.15
CA THR A 7 64.39 -37.05 -7.31
C THR A 7 62.89 -37.45 -7.06
N VAL A 8 62.31 -36.88 -6.01
CA VAL A 8 60.88 -37.03 -5.73
C VAL A 8 60.14 -35.88 -6.44
N CYS A 9 59.36 -36.21 -7.47
CA CYS A 9 58.40 -35.25 -8.09
C CYS A 9 57.15 -35.20 -7.28
N THR A 10 56.90 -34.08 -6.58
CA THR A 10 55.62 -33.78 -5.93
C THR A 10 54.69 -33.10 -6.95
N ALA A 11 53.68 -33.79 -7.40
CA ALA A 11 52.66 -33.22 -8.27
C ALA A 11 51.67 -32.40 -7.40
N PHE A 12 51.66 -31.09 -7.62
CA PHE A 12 50.60 -30.19 -7.08
C PHE A 12 49.36 -30.33 -7.95
N ILE A 13 48.30 -30.94 -7.40
CA ILE A 13 46.96 -30.92 -8.00
C ILE A 13 46.31 -29.59 -7.54
N VAL A 14 46.30 -28.61 -8.44
CA VAL A 14 45.46 -27.40 -8.25
C VAL A 14 44.03 -27.77 -8.59
N GLY A 15 43.25 -28.03 -7.57
CA GLY A 15 41.80 -28.19 -7.70
C GLY A 15 41.17 -26.85 -8.08
N PHE A 16 40.79 -26.67 -9.32
CA PHE A 16 39.86 -25.61 -9.72
C PHE A 16 38.47 -25.98 -9.20
N SER A 17 38.08 -25.39 -8.07
CA SER A 17 36.69 -25.33 -7.71
C SER A 17 36.02 -24.33 -8.67
N VAL A 18 35.34 -24.86 -9.68
CA VAL A 18 34.36 -24.10 -10.46
C VAL A 18 33.20 -23.83 -9.51
N GLY A 19 33.23 -22.68 -8.86
CA GLY A 19 32.03 -22.14 -8.20
C GLY A 19 31.01 -21.92 -9.29
N CYS A 20 29.97 -22.75 -9.33
CA CYS A 20 28.74 -22.38 -9.99
C CYS A 20 28.25 -21.09 -9.29
N GLN A 21 28.56 -19.93 -9.86
CA GLN A 21 27.71 -18.77 -9.71
C GLN A 21 26.38 -19.15 -10.38
N SER A 22 25.39 -19.54 -9.58
CA SER A 22 24.01 -19.46 -10.03
C SER A 22 23.80 -17.98 -10.36
N ASN A 23 23.76 -17.64 -11.65
CA ASN A 23 23.14 -16.40 -12.09
C ASN A 23 21.68 -16.55 -11.65
N ASP A 24 21.35 -16.04 -10.46
CA ASP A 24 19.98 -15.93 -10.00
C ASP A 24 19.28 -14.97 -10.98
N MET A 25 18.66 -15.55 -12.00
CA MET A 25 17.91 -14.80 -13.01
C MET A 25 16.76 -14.10 -12.29
N ASN A 26 16.58 -12.81 -12.52
CA ASN A 26 15.47 -12.07 -11.93
C ASN A 26 14.15 -12.70 -12.40
N PRO A 27 13.32 -13.26 -11.51
CA PRO A 27 12.06 -13.91 -11.90
C PRO A 27 11.09 -12.96 -12.60
N LEU A 28 11.17 -11.66 -12.32
CA LEU A 28 10.35 -10.65 -12.98
C LEU A 28 10.67 -10.56 -14.49
N ASP A 29 11.94 -10.66 -14.87
CA ASP A 29 12.32 -10.66 -16.30
C ASP A 29 11.74 -11.86 -17.03
N GLN A 30 11.74 -13.04 -16.39
CA GLN A 30 11.15 -14.24 -16.96
C GLN A 30 9.63 -14.11 -17.14
N ILE A 31 8.95 -13.57 -16.13
CA ILE A 31 7.49 -13.38 -16.17
C ILE A 31 7.11 -12.36 -17.26
N LEU A 32 7.77 -11.20 -17.28
CA LEU A 32 7.45 -10.12 -18.22
C LEU A 32 7.79 -10.46 -19.67
N ASN A 33 8.75 -11.36 -19.92
CA ASN A 33 9.08 -11.86 -21.25
C ASN A 33 8.26 -13.11 -21.65
N SER A 34 7.29 -13.54 -20.84
CA SER A 34 6.45 -14.71 -21.16
C SER A 34 5.42 -14.41 -22.26
N ASP A 35 4.95 -15.47 -22.93
CA ASP A 35 3.88 -15.35 -23.93
C ASP A 35 2.46 -15.31 -23.35
N MET A 36 2.32 -15.07 -22.04
CA MET A 36 1.02 -15.00 -21.38
C MET A 36 0.26 -13.75 -21.84
N PRO A 37 -0.96 -13.89 -22.40
CA PRO A 37 -1.65 -12.78 -23.04
C PRO A 37 -1.88 -11.57 -22.13
N LYS A 38 -2.21 -11.79 -20.83
CA LYS A 38 -2.46 -10.73 -19.86
C LYS A 38 -1.17 -9.99 -19.46
N ILE A 39 -0.04 -10.68 -19.42
CA ILE A 39 1.28 -10.07 -19.20
C ILE A 39 1.71 -9.29 -20.44
N LYS A 40 1.64 -9.93 -21.64
CA LYS A 40 2.04 -9.30 -22.90
C LYS A 40 1.26 -8.02 -23.21
N ALA A 41 -0.01 -7.97 -22.86
CA ALA A 41 -0.84 -6.78 -23.09
C ALA A 41 -0.25 -5.49 -22.48
N ILE A 42 0.53 -5.62 -21.42
CA ILE A 42 1.25 -4.51 -20.77
C ILE A 42 2.75 -4.54 -21.13
N ALA A 43 3.38 -5.72 -21.12
CA ALA A 43 4.82 -5.88 -21.31
C ALA A 43 5.31 -5.47 -22.72
N ASP A 44 4.47 -5.59 -23.75
CA ASP A 44 4.80 -5.15 -25.10
C ASP A 44 4.86 -3.62 -25.25
N GLN A 45 4.38 -2.84 -24.25
CA GLN A 45 4.30 -1.38 -24.26
C GLN A 45 4.68 -0.75 -22.90
N LEU A 46 5.74 -1.25 -22.27
CA LEU A 46 6.18 -0.88 -20.91
C LEU A 46 6.32 0.65 -20.70
N ASP A 47 6.84 1.36 -21.70
CA ASP A 47 7.05 2.81 -21.64
C ASP A 47 5.73 3.60 -21.54
N GLN A 48 4.62 3.05 -22.09
CA GLN A 48 3.29 3.67 -21.99
C GLN A 48 2.62 3.39 -20.65
N HIS A 49 3.00 2.28 -20.01
CA HIS A 49 2.35 1.80 -18.80
C HIS A 49 3.10 2.15 -17.50
N ASN A 50 4.26 2.80 -17.58
CA ASN A 50 5.05 3.23 -16.41
C ASN A 50 5.15 2.12 -15.33
N VAL A 51 5.42 0.88 -15.77
CA VAL A 51 5.41 -0.31 -14.91
C VAL A 51 6.55 -0.25 -13.91
N GLN A 52 6.24 -0.37 -12.63
CA GLN A 52 7.23 -0.61 -11.58
C GLN A 52 6.80 -1.83 -10.75
N ILE A 53 7.73 -2.73 -10.46
CA ILE A 53 7.46 -3.92 -9.65
C ILE A 53 8.58 -4.09 -8.62
N LEU A 54 8.20 -4.41 -7.40
CA LEU A 54 9.09 -4.84 -6.31
C LEU A 54 8.54 -6.15 -5.74
N TYR A 55 9.22 -7.24 -5.99
CA TYR A 55 8.94 -8.54 -5.42
C TYR A 55 9.97 -8.84 -4.33
N THR A 56 9.51 -9.22 -3.15
CA THR A 56 10.35 -9.60 -2.01
C THR A 56 10.08 -11.05 -1.66
N GLN A 57 11.04 -11.90 -1.97
CA GLN A 57 11.10 -13.28 -1.55
C GLN A 57 11.39 -13.34 -0.05
N ILE A 58 10.66 -14.19 0.66
CA ILE A 58 10.81 -14.35 2.10
C ILE A 58 11.21 -15.80 2.39
N ASP A 59 12.34 -15.96 3.05
CA ASP A 59 12.79 -17.23 3.61
C ASP A 59 12.86 -17.12 5.13
N ARG A 60 12.78 -18.25 5.84
CA ARG A 60 12.94 -18.27 7.29
C ARG A 60 14.20 -19.03 7.67
N ASP A 61 14.97 -18.45 8.58
CA ASP A 61 16.13 -19.15 9.17
C ASP A 61 15.65 -20.31 10.09
N GLU A 62 16.61 -21.10 10.61
CA GLU A 62 16.35 -22.22 11.53
C GLU A 62 15.58 -21.81 12.82
N LYS A 63 15.55 -20.53 13.15
CA LYS A 63 14.85 -19.94 14.30
C LYS A 63 13.50 -19.35 13.93
N GLY A 64 13.14 -19.40 12.64
CA GLY A 64 11.90 -18.83 12.10
C GLY A 64 11.97 -17.32 11.85
N HIS A 65 13.15 -16.67 11.92
CA HIS A 65 13.26 -15.25 11.58
C HIS A 65 13.22 -15.06 10.06
N PRO A 66 12.45 -14.09 9.55
CA PRO A 66 12.36 -13.84 8.12
C PRO A 66 13.66 -13.23 7.58
N THR A 67 14.09 -13.69 6.43
CA THR A 67 15.12 -13.09 5.58
C THR A 67 14.50 -12.65 4.28
N PHE A 68 15.00 -11.58 3.68
CA PHE A 68 14.36 -10.90 2.56
C PHE A 68 15.32 -10.77 1.39
N LYS A 69 14.89 -11.21 0.20
CA LYS A 69 15.61 -11.01 -1.06
C LYS A 69 14.71 -10.23 -2.01
N GLU A 70 15.12 -9.04 -2.40
CA GLU A 70 14.33 -8.15 -3.26
C GLU A 70 14.73 -8.32 -4.72
N PHE A 71 13.72 -8.39 -5.61
CA PHE A 71 13.83 -8.32 -7.04
C PHE A 71 13.00 -7.14 -7.54
N THR A 72 13.56 -6.35 -8.44
CA THR A 72 12.91 -5.13 -8.93
C THR A 72 12.84 -5.11 -10.45
N PHE A 73 11.80 -4.45 -10.95
CA PHE A 73 11.67 -4.12 -12.36
C PHE A 73 11.30 -2.64 -12.49
N GLN A 74 12.12 -1.86 -13.18
CA GLN A 74 11.98 -0.41 -13.39
C GLN A 74 11.65 0.40 -12.13
N LEU A 75 12.06 -0.08 -10.94
CA LEU A 75 11.82 0.62 -9.68
C LEU A 75 12.62 1.93 -9.64
N ASP A 76 11.91 3.06 -9.56
CA ASP A 76 12.48 4.40 -9.51
C ASP A 76 11.72 5.25 -8.47
N ASP A 77 12.38 5.60 -7.37
CA ASP A 77 11.79 6.38 -6.29
C ASP A 77 11.46 7.83 -6.70
N ASP A 78 12.05 8.33 -7.77
CA ASP A 78 11.83 9.69 -8.30
C ASP A 78 10.76 9.72 -9.42
N LEU A 79 10.39 8.57 -9.99
CA LEU A 79 9.36 8.51 -11.03
C LEU A 79 7.97 8.62 -10.41
N TYR A 80 7.27 9.72 -10.73
CA TYR A 80 5.94 9.96 -10.17
C TYR A 80 4.90 8.99 -10.72
N PHE A 81 4.13 8.41 -9.82
CA PHE A 81 2.82 7.84 -10.09
C PHE A 81 1.82 8.31 -9.03
N TYR A 82 0.56 8.40 -9.37
CA TYR A 82 -0.47 8.77 -8.40
C TYR A 82 -0.80 7.58 -7.49
N PRO A 83 -0.53 7.65 -6.17
CA PRO A 83 -0.65 6.49 -5.27
C PRO A 83 -2.10 6.10 -5.01
N ALA A 84 -3.06 6.94 -5.37
CA ALA A 84 -4.48 6.74 -5.16
C ALA A 84 -4.77 6.25 -3.72
N SER A 85 -5.60 5.23 -3.57
CA SER A 85 -6.02 4.72 -2.26
C SER A 85 -4.96 3.94 -1.49
N THR A 86 -3.76 3.67 -2.04
CA THR A 86 -2.66 3.11 -1.24
C THR A 86 -2.20 4.08 -0.14
N ALA A 87 -2.39 5.39 -0.35
CA ALA A 87 -2.17 6.44 0.65
C ALA A 87 -3.00 6.27 1.94
N LYS A 88 -4.05 5.45 1.91
CA LYS A 88 -4.90 5.17 3.08
C LYS A 88 -4.22 4.26 4.11
N LEU A 89 -3.26 3.42 3.68
CA LEU A 89 -2.52 2.53 4.58
C LEU A 89 -1.79 3.31 5.69
N PRO A 90 -0.88 4.26 5.39
CA PRO A 90 -0.21 5.01 6.45
C PRO A 90 -1.17 5.84 7.29
N VAL A 91 -2.27 6.34 6.76
CA VAL A 91 -3.26 7.11 7.53
C VAL A 91 -3.97 6.23 8.55
N ALA A 92 -4.35 5.00 8.18
CA ALA A 92 -4.94 4.03 9.12
C ALA A 92 -3.96 3.70 10.27
N ILE A 93 -2.70 3.46 9.97
CA ILE A 93 -1.64 3.17 10.94
C ILE A 93 -1.43 4.35 11.89
N LEU A 94 -1.24 5.54 11.33
CA LEU A 94 -0.95 6.75 12.10
C LEU A 94 -2.14 7.23 12.95
N ALA A 95 -3.39 6.90 12.56
CA ALA A 95 -4.56 7.19 13.39
C ALA A 95 -4.53 6.41 14.71
N ILE A 96 -4.15 5.12 14.67
CA ILE A 96 -3.94 4.32 15.89
C ILE A 96 -2.78 4.93 16.70
N GLN A 97 -1.65 5.20 16.06
CA GLN A 97 -0.47 5.76 16.72
C GLN A 97 -0.79 7.06 17.42
N LYS A 98 -1.54 7.98 16.79
CA LYS A 98 -1.92 9.25 17.43
C LYS A 98 -2.75 9.02 18.70
N VAL A 99 -3.69 8.06 18.67
CA VAL A 99 -4.44 7.69 19.89
C VAL A 99 -3.50 7.18 20.97
N ARG A 100 -2.52 6.31 20.65
CA ARG A 100 -1.53 5.82 21.60
C ARG A 100 -0.66 6.96 22.19
N GLN A 101 -0.26 7.91 21.37
CA GLN A 101 0.50 9.08 21.83
C GLN A 101 -0.34 9.97 22.76
N LEU A 102 -1.63 10.19 22.46
CA LEU A 102 -2.54 10.91 23.32
C LEU A 102 -2.74 10.18 24.67
N GLN A 103 -2.91 8.86 24.64
CA GLN A 103 -3.01 8.04 25.86
C GLN A 103 -1.73 8.13 26.71
N ALA A 104 -0.56 8.06 26.09
CA ALA A 104 0.73 8.23 26.79
C ALA A 104 0.88 9.64 27.40
N ALA A 105 0.22 10.65 26.85
CA ALA A 105 0.13 12.00 27.40
C ALA A 105 -0.97 12.17 28.47
N GLY A 106 -1.66 11.08 28.86
CA GLY A 106 -2.68 11.07 29.91
C GLY A 106 -4.11 11.38 29.43
N VAL A 107 -4.34 11.49 28.12
CA VAL A 107 -5.69 11.69 27.56
C VAL A 107 -6.47 10.39 27.59
N GLN A 108 -7.71 10.44 28.09
CA GLN A 108 -8.59 9.26 28.20
C GLN A 108 -9.37 9.01 26.89
N ILE A 109 -8.66 8.79 25.79
CA ILE A 109 -9.25 8.47 24.47
C ILE A 109 -9.09 7.00 24.15
N GLY A 110 -10.14 6.36 23.59
CA GLY A 110 -10.13 4.99 23.08
C GLY A 110 -10.24 4.94 21.57
N LEU A 111 -9.74 3.85 20.96
CA LEU A 111 -9.90 3.60 19.52
C LEU A 111 -11.36 3.31 19.13
N ASP A 112 -12.17 2.85 20.08
CA ASP A 112 -13.60 2.55 19.91
C ASP A 112 -14.50 3.69 20.39
N ASP A 113 -13.94 4.78 20.95
CA ASP A 113 -14.71 5.97 21.31
C ASP A 113 -15.41 6.50 20.07
N ARG A 114 -16.72 6.76 20.21
CA ARG A 114 -17.47 7.38 19.12
C ARG A 114 -16.99 8.81 18.91
N PHE A 115 -16.95 9.26 17.67
CA PHE A 115 -16.62 10.65 17.40
C PHE A 115 -17.73 11.40 16.66
N VAL A 116 -17.74 12.72 16.84
CA VAL A 116 -18.52 13.68 16.07
C VAL A 116 -17.56 14.62 15.38
N ILE A 117 -17.76 14.82 14.08
CA ILE A 117 -16.98 15.78 13.29
C ILE A 117 -17.84 16.98 12.94
N LYS A 118 -17.27 18.18 13.07
CA LYS A 118 -17.87 19.44 12.63
C LYS A 118 -16.91 20.20 11.73
N ASP A 119 -17.43 20.84 10.71
CA ASP A 119 -16.67 21.76 9.89
C ASP A 119 -16.37 23.08 10.64
N THR A 120 -15.64 23.98 10.00
CA THR A 120 -15.27 25.29 10.56
C THR A 120 -16.46 26.21 10.81
N SER A 121 -17.62 25.95 10.19
CA SER A 121 -18.88 26.68 10.46
C SER A 121 -19.65 26.11 11.66
N GLY A 122 -19.24 24.96 12.19
CA GLY A 122 -19.92 24.22 13.24
C GLY A 122 -20.99 23.24 12.73
N LYS A 123 -21.16 23.09 11.40
CA LYS A 123 -22.05 22.10 10.81
C LYS A 123 -21.51 20.70 11.05
N VAL A 124 -22.39 19.80 11.47
CA VAL A 124 -22.05 18.38 11.67
C VAL A 124 -21.80 17.72 10.30
N ILE A 125 -20.62 17.15 10.15
CA ILE A 125 -20.21 16.32 8.99
C ILE A 125 -20.65 14.88 9.22
N ILE A 126 -20.32 14.31 10.40
CA ILE A 126 -20.76 12.98 10.80
C ILE A 126 -20.94 12.93 12.33
N ALA A 127 -21.97 12.22 12.77
CA ALA A 127 -22.23 11.91 14.18
C ALA A 127 -22.77 10.49 14.38
N GLN A 128 -23.19 9.82 13.30
CA GLN A 128 -23.71 8.45 13.29
C GLN A 128 -23.17 7.72 12.05
N ASP A 129 -22.99 6.41 12.16
CA ASP A 129 -22.65 5.53 11.05
C ASP A 129 -23.44 4.22 11.21
N SER A 130 -24.48 4.03 10.41
CA SER A 130 -25.36 2.86 10.46
C SER A 130 -24.65 1.56 10.07
N THR A 131 -23.45 1.62 9.50
CA THR A 131 -22.63 0.46 9.16
C THR A 131 -21.82 -0.04 10.35
N ALA A 132 -21.74 0.73 11.44
CA ALA A 132 -21.10 0.33 12.68
C ALA A 132 -22.06 -0.45 13.58
N GLU A 133 -21.57 -1.47 14.30
CA GLU A 133 -22.34 -2.24 15.28
C GLU A 133 -23.01 -1.33 16.33
N THR A 134 -22.27 -0.31 16.78
CA THR A 134 -22.75 0.66 17.77
C THR A 134 -23.65 1.76 17.19
N GLY A 135 -23.77 1.86 15.85
CA GLY A 135 -24.42 2.96 15.15
C GLY A 135 -23.60 4.25 15.11
N TYR A 136 -22.33 4.23 15.53
CA TYR A 136 -21.49 5.41 15.63
C TYR A 136 -20.12 5.22 14.98
N PRO A 137 -19.54 6.28 14.37
CA PRO A 137 -18.19 6.24 13.84
C PRO A 137 -17.14 6.15 14.97
N SER A 138 -16.11 5.32 14.79
CA SER A 138 -14.92 5.24 15.63
C SER A 138 -13.67 5.06 14.79
N ILE A 139 -12.47 5.28 15.37
CA ILE A 139 -11.20 5.10 14.65
C ILE A 139 -11.11 3.67 14.08
N ARG A 140 -11.41 2.63 14.89
CA ARG A 140 -11.38 1.25 14.44
C ARG A 140 -12.38 0.97 13.32
N HIS A 141 -13.59 1.52 13.42
CA HIS A 141 -14.61 1.32 12.38
C HIS A 141 -14.17 1.94 11.04
N MET A 142 -13.58 3.15 11.05
CA MET A 142 -13.05 3.77 9.83
C MET A 142 -11.91 2.94 9.22
N ILE A 143 -11.02 2.38 10.03
CA ILE A 143 -9.94 1.52 9.55
C ILE A 143 -10.49 0.24 8.88
N LYS A 144 -11.53 -0.38 9.45
CA LYS A 144 -12.22 -1.52 8.81
C LYS A 144 -12.72 -1.15 7.42
N LYS A 145 -13.43 -0.02 7.28
CA LYS A 145 -13.95 0.48 6.00
C LYS A 145 -12.84 0.73 4.98
N ILE A 146 -11.70 1.28 5.42
CA ILE A 146 -10.52 1.48 4.57
C ILE A 146 -9.98 0.17 4.00
N PHE A 147 -9.87 -0.88 4.80
CA PHE A 147 -9.30 -2.14 4.33
C PHE A 147 -10.30 -3.01 3.56
N LEU A 148 -11.58 -3.00 3.92
CA LEU A 148 -12.59 -3.84 3.28
C LEU A 148 -13.03 -3.33 1.90
N VAL A 149 -13.24 -2.01 1.75
CA VAL A 149 -13.77 -1.43 0.51
C VAL A 149 -13.03 -0.18 0.05
N SER A 150 -11.92 0.16 0.69
CA SER A 150 -11.16 1.36 0.35
C SER A 150 -11.98 2.66 0.47
N ASP A 151 -12.81 2.79 1.51
CA ASP A 151 -13.73 3.90 1.74
C ASP A 151 -13.02 5.27 1.78
N ASN A 152 -13.51 6.23 0.98
CA ASN A 152 -12.92 7.56 0.90
C ASN A 152 -13.28 8.44 2.09
N ASP A 153 -14.50 8.36 2.59
CA ASP A 153 -14.94 9.18 3.73
C ASP A 153 -14.22 8.76 5.00
N ALA A 154 -14.05 7.45 5.21
CA ALA A 154 -13.27 6.93 6.32
C ALA A 154 -11.80 7.45 6.30
N TYR A 155 -11.19 7.49 5.11
CA TYR A 155 -9.86 8.11 4.96
C TYR A 155 -9.90 9.59 5.27
N ASN A 156 -10.86 10.35 4.71
CA ASN A 156 -10.96 11.80 4.90
C ASN A 156 -11.09 12.16 6.39
N TYR A 157 -11.90 11.39 7.15
CA TYR A 157 -12.05 11.57 8.59
C TYR A 157 -10.74 11.29 9.35
N LEU A 158 -10.07 10.19 9.04
CA LEU A 158 -8.79 9.87 9.70
C LEU A 158 -7.68 10.84 9.31
N PHE A 159 -7.61 11.28 8.05
CA PHE A 159 -6.64 12.27 7.60
C PHE A 159 -6.83 13.61 8.32
N ASP A 160 -8.07 14.08 8.49
CA ASP A 160 -8.36 15.30 9.24
C ASP A 160 -8.14 15.14 10.75
N PHE A 161 -8.43 13.97 11.32
CA PHE A 161 -8.05 13.68 12.71
C PHE A 161 -6.54 13.80 12.91
N LEU A 162 -5.74 13.32 11.97
CA LEU A 162 -4.28 13.40 12.02
C LEU A 162 -3.78 14.84 11.77
N GLY A 163 -4.29 15.47 10.72
CA GLY A 163 -3.75 16.68 10.14
C GLY A 163 -2.54 16.44 9.25
N ARG A 164 -2.46 17.18 8.15
CA ARG A 164 -1.44 17.01 7.12
C ARG A 164 -0.01 17.08 7.64
N ASP A 165 0.26 18.03 8.54
CA ASP A 165 1.60 18.24 9.09
C ASP A 165 2.05 17.06 9.96
N PHE A 166 1.14 16.50 10.77
CA PHE A 166 1.43 15.34 11.61
C PHE A 166 1.76 14.12 10.73
N VAL A 167 0.95 13.83 9.70
CA VAL A 167 1.16 12.69 8.82
C VAL A 167 2.52 12.75 8.14
N ASN A 168 2.84 13.88 7.50
CA ASN A 168 4.10 14.04 6.78
C ASN A 168 5.31 14.02 7.73
N LYS A 169 5.21 14.65 8.90
CA LYS A 169 6.26 14.59 9.93
C LYS A 169 6.53 13.15 10.38
N GLU A 170 5.48 12.39 10.67
CA GLU A 170 5.62 11.02 11.17
C GLU A 170 6.15 10.06 10.11
N LEU A 171 5.79 10.23 8.83
CA LEU A 171 6.35 9.45 7.73
C LEU A 171 7.83 9.79 7.50
N ASN A 172 8.18 11.08 7.44
CA ASN A 172 9.56 11.53 7.24
C ASN A 172 10.49 11.05 8.39
N LYS A 173 10.00 11.10 9.64
CA LYS A 173 10.75 10.61 10.81
C LYS A 173 11.20 9.15 10.67
N ARG A 174 10.38 8.31 10.03
CA ARG A 174 10.64 6.87 9.91
C ARG A 174 11.58 6.48 8.79
N ASN A 175 11.89 7.42 7.90
CA ASN A 175 12.82 7.18 6.78
C ASN A 175 12.50 5.89 5.98
N LEU A 176 11.21 5.66 5.73
CA LEU A 176 10.75 4.49 4.98
C LEU A 176 10.78 4.70 3.46
N GLY A 177 11.19 5.86 3.01
CA GLY A 177 11.28 6.29 1.61
C GLY A 177 10.53 7.59 1.36
N PRO A 178 10.69 8.19 0.16
CA PRO A 178 10.06 9.46 -0.15
C PRO A 178 8.55 9.33 -0.23
N SER A 179 7.85 10.26 0.44
CA SER A 179 6.40 10.29 0.50
C SER A 179 5.88 11.67 0.90
N HIS A 180 4.71 12.03 0.40
CA HIS A 180 4.01 13.25 0.78
C HIS A 180 2.50 13.09 0.64
N LEU A 181 1.76 13.33 1.72
CA LEU A 181 0.31 13.38 1.69
C LEU A 181 -0.16 14.83 1.72
N ASN A 182 -0.87 15.24 0.68
CA ASN A 182 -1.28 16.63 0.47
C ASN A 182 -2.79 16.84 0.60
N HIS A 183 -3.62 15.87 0.22
CA HIS A 183 -5.05 16.10 0.08
C HIS A 183 -5.94 14.94 0.52
N LYS A 184 -7.19 15.27 0.85
CA LYS A 184 -8.32 14.36 1.03
C LYS A 184 -8.83 13.83 -0.32
N PHE A 185 -9.54 12.71 -0.30
CA PHE A 185 -10.28 12.18 -1.45
C PHE A 185 -11.71 12.72 -1.47
N LEU A 186 -11.82 14.04 -1.42
CA LEU A 186 -13.08 14.78 -1.46
C LEU A 186 -12.90 16.00 -2.36
N TYR A 187 -13.73 16.08 -3.38
CA TYR A 187 -13.69 17.22 -4.29
C TYR A 187 -14.03 18.54 -3.55
N GLY A 188 -13.27 19.59 -3.87
CA GLY A 188 -13.44 20.91 -3.24
C GLY A 188 -13.11 20.96 -1.74
N ALA A 189 -12.48 19.91 -1.20
CA ALA A 189 -12.09 19.89 0.21
C ALA A 189 -11.04 20.96 0.52
N ASP A 190 -11.19 21.59 1.68
CA ASP A 190 -10.11 22.36 2.28
C ASP A 190 -9.03 21.40 2.81
N ASN A 191 -7.94 21.23 2.05
CA ASN A 191 -6.83 20.36 2.41
C ASN A 191 -5.86 21.01 3.39
N LYS A 192 -6.01 22.32 3.65
CA LYS A 192 -5.16 23.08 4.57
C LYS A 192 -5.69 23.09 6.00
N ASN A 193 -7.01 23.18 6.15
CA ASN A 193 -7.66 23.18 7.45
C ASN A 193 -8.38 21.85 7.69
N THR A 194 -8.19 21.29 8.90
CA THR A 194 -8.92 20.08 9.32
C THR A 194 -10.29 20.44 9.87
N TRP A 195 -11.17 19.44 9.95
CA TRP A 195 -12.38 19.53 10.74
C TRP A 195 -12.09 19.47 12.24
N ALA A 196 -13.07 19.86 13.06
CA ALA A 196 -13.02 19.71 14.52
C ALA A 196 -13.60 18.36 14.95
N PHE A 197 -13.02 17.72 15.95
CA PHE A 197 -13.43 16.41 16.49
C PHE A 197 -13.82 16.50 17.95
N ALA A 198 -14.82 15.71 18.33
CA ALA A 198 -15.15 15.43 19.74
C ALA A 198 -15.35 13.93 19.90
N PHE A 199 -14.61 13.31 20.82
CA PHE A 199 -14.65 11.88 21.13
C PHE A 199 -15.38 11.64 22.44
N TYR A 200 -16.17 10.57 22.49
CA TYR A 200 -16.97 10.22 23.66
C TYR A 200 -16.84 8.73 23.94
N ASN A 201 -16.70 8.38 25.22
CA ASN A 201 -16.66 6.98 25.68
C ASN A 201 -18.06 6.31 25.62
N ALA A 202 -18.13 5.04 26.02
CA ALA A 202 -19.38 4.28 26.06
C ALA A 202 -20.43 4.86 27.03
N GLN A 203 -20.02 5.65 28.03
CA GLN A 203 -20.88 6.37 28.98
C GLN A 203 -21.34 7.72 28.44
N ASN A 204 -20.98 8.05 27.18
CA ASN A 204 -21.27 9.31 26.53
C ASN A 204 -20.57 10.53 27.16
N GLU A 205 -19.47 10.31 27.86
CA GLU A 205 -18.63 11.36 28.42
C GLU A 205 -17.59 11.79 27.39
N LEU A 206 -17.33 13.10 27.29
CA LEU A 206 -16.32 13.66 26.40
C LEU A 206 -14.92 13.23 26.89
N THR A 207 -14.20 12.46 26.07
CA THR A 207 -12.84 11.96 26.37
C THR A 207 -11.76 12.81 25.73
N TYR A 208 -12.03 13.38 24.54
CA TYR A 208 -11.07 14.22 23.84
C TYR A 208 -11.80 15.18 22.87
N ALA A 209 -11.27 16.38 22.73
CA ALA A 209 -11.73 17.32 21.71
C ALA A 209 -10.51 17.93 20.99
N GLN A 210 -10.60 17.98 19.67
CA GLN A 210 -9.61 18.58 18.78
C GLN A 210 -10.27 19.69 17.99
N GLN A 211 -9.74 20.90 18.09
CA GLN A 211 -10.16 22.00 17.22
C GLN A 211 -9.59 21.82 15.81
N SER A 212 -10.13 22.54 14.84
CA SER A 212 -9.54 22.63 13.51
C SER A 212 -8.07 23.06 13.59
N ILE A 213 -7.22 22.38 12.85
CA ILE A 213 -5.78 22.63 12.74
C ILE A 213 -5.50 23.15 11.33
N THR A 214 -4.75 24.24 11.23
CA THR A 214 -4.27 24.76 9.94
C THR A 214 -2.87 24.22 9.65
N SER A 215 -2.70 23.56 8.51
CA SER A 215 -1.39 23.09 8.04
C SER A 215 -0.48 24.25 7.65
N VAL A 216 0.78 24.13 8.01
CA VAL A 216 1.86 25.04 7.59
C VAL A 216 2.75 24.43 6.49
N ILE A 217 2.63 23.13 6.24
CA ILE A 217 3.32 22.46 5.14
C ILE A 217 2.66 22.91 3.82
N GLU A 218 3.48 23.33 2.88
CA GLU A 218 3.06 23.65 1.51
C GLU A 218 3.14 22.37 0.64
N LYS A 219 3.85 22.41 -0.48
CA LYS A 219 4.09 21.25 -1.31
C LYS A 219 5.41 20.57 -0.97
N HIS A 220 5.59 19.34 -1.43
CA HIS A 220 6.86 18.64 -1.30
C HIS A 220 7.95 19.28 -2.19
N ASN A 221 9.22 19.01 -1.83
CA ASN A 221 10.39 19.46 -2.58
C ASN A 221 11.15 18.29 -3.24
N TYR A 222 10.49 17.13 -3.42
CA TYR A 222 11.11 16.00 -4.13
C TYR A 222 11.29 16.33 -5.61
N PRO A 223 12.45 16.05 -6.21
CA PRO A 223 12.73 16.32 -7.63
C PRO A 223 12.09 15.22 -8.50
N LEU A 224 10.75 15.15 -8.50
CA LEU A 224 10.02 14.09 -9.17
C LEU A 224 10.09 14.25 -10.70
N LYS A 225 10.29 13.12 -11.37
CA LYS A 225 10.22 12.97 -12.82
C LYS A 225 8.77 12.69 -13.22
N ASP A 226 8.41 13.09 -14.43
CA ASP A 226 7.11 12.78 -15.06
C ASP A 226 5.90 13.16 -14.18
N ILE A 227 5.97 14.36 -13.59
CA ILE A 227 4.91 14.90 -12.71
C ILE A 227 3.79 15.57 -13.51
N GLU A 228 4.07 16.00 -14.73
CA GLU A 228 3.10 16.46 -15.72
C GLU A 228 2.85 15.33 -16.70
N LYS A 229 1.60 14.86 -16.83
CA LYS A 229 1.27 13.64 -17.57
C LYS A 229 0.19 13.85 -18.61
N GLY A 230 0.29 13.06 -19.70
CA GLY A 230 -0.70 13.01 -20.77
C GLY A 230 -0.63 14.17 -21.74
N ILE A 231 -1.63 14.22 -22.62
CA ILE A 231 -1.78 15.26 -23.65
C ILE A 231 -2.97 16.18 -23.37
N GLY A 232 -3.79 15.83 -22.37
CA GLY A 232 -4.95 16.60 -21.95
C GLY A 232 -5.57 16.10 -20.66
N TYR A 233 -6.50 16.88 -20.14
CA TYR A 233 -7.32 16.49 -19.00
C TYR A 233 -8.69 17.19 -19.05
N THR A 234 -9.66 16.61 -18.35
CA THR A 234 -10.94 17.30 -18.11
C THR A 234 -10.96 17.89 -16.70
N ASP A 235 -11.54 19.08 -16.56
CA ASP A 235 -11.89 19.62 -15.26
C ASP A 235 -13.18 18.96 -14.72
N ASN A 236 -13.63 19.41 -13.55
CA ASN A 236 -14.81 18.83 -12.91
C ASN A 236 -16.14 19.23 -13.57
N ASP A 237 -16.11 20.24 -14.45
CA ASP A 237 -17.25 20.65 -15.25
C ASP A 237 -17.28 19.92 -16.61
N GLY A 238 -16.29 19.04 -16.86
CA GLY A 238 -16.14 18.25 -18.08
C GLY A 238 -15.46 19.02 -19.22
N THR A 239 -14.87 20.18 -18.96
CA THR A 239 -14.13 20.95 -19.97
C THR A 239 -12.80 20.30 -20.25
N LEU A 240 -12.51 20.00 -21.53
CA LEU A 240 -11.23 19.44 -21.97
C LEU A 240 -10.17 20.54 -22.15
N TYR A 241 -9.04 20.36 -21.47
CA TYR A 241 -7.82 21.15 -21.64
C TYR A 241 -6.79 20.31 -22.41
N GLN A 242 -6.17 20.91 -23.44
CA GLN A 242 -5.17 20.27 -24.29
C GLN A 242 -3.74 20.61 -23.81
N GLU A 243 -3.48 20.25 -22.56
CA GLU A 243 -2.19 20.40 -21.89
C GLU A 243 -2.01 19.28 -20.86
N PRO A 244 -0.78 18.89 -20.49
CA PRO A 244 -0.55 17.85 -19.50
C PRO A 244 -1.22 18.16 -18.15
N PHE A 245 -1.67 17.11 -17.45
CA PHE A 245 -2.22 17.25 -16.10
C PHE A 245 -1.07 17.35 -15.09
N ASP A 246 -1.04 18.44 -14.32
CA ASP A 246 -0.05 18.68 -13.27
C ASP A 246 -0.44 17.98 -11.97
N PHE A 247 0.39 17.01 -11.54
CA PHE A 247 0.23 16.26 -10.28
C PHE A 247 1.02 16.86 -9.10
N SER A 248 1.65 18.02 -9.24
CA SER A 248 2.52 18.62 -8.20
C SER A 248 1.82 18.88 -6.87
N GLU A 249 0.51 19.09 -6.89
CA GLU A 249 -0.34 19.30 -5.71
C GLU A 249 -1.01 17.99 -5.22
N LYS A 250 -0.70 16.84 -5.83
CA LYS A 250 -1.30 15.55 -5.46
C LYS A 250 -0.48 14.81 -4.41
N ASN A 251 -1.07 13.74 -3.87
CA ASN A 251 -0.35 12.83 -2.98
C ASN A 251 0.79 12.13 -3.73
N PHE A 252 1.87 11.82 -3.02
CA PHE A 252 3.01 11.11 -3.56
C PHE A 252 3.52 10.03 -2.59
N PHE A 253 3.85 8.88 -3.13
CA PHE A 253 4.63 7.82 -2.53
C PHE A 253 5.48 7.16 -3.60
N SER A 254 6.74 6.83 -3.30
CA SER A 254 7.43 5.85 -4.14
C SER A 254 6.89 4.44 -3.86
N LEU A 255 7.00 3.54 -4.83
CA LEU A 255 6.57 2.15 -4.64
C LEU A 255 7.35 1.48 -3.51
N LYS A 256 8.63 1.79 -3.40
CA LYS A 256 9.49 1.31 -2.31
C LYS A 256 9.02 1.81 -0.94
N SER A 257 8.61 3.09 -0.83
CA SER A 257 8.11 3.61 0.45
C SER A 257 6.83 2.91 0.89
N LEU A 258 5.91 2.65 -0.03
CA LEU A 258 4.68 1.89 0.25
C LEU A 258 5.00 0.46 0.71
N ASN A 259 5.92 -0.23 0.02
CA ASN A 259 6.37 -1.57 0.40
C ASN A 259 7.02 -1.59 1.78
N ASN A 260 7.86 -0.59 2.10
CA ASN A 260 8.50 -0.47 3.41
C ASN A 260 7.48 -0.20 4.53
N ILE A 261 6.44 0.59 4.28
CA ILE A 261 5.34 0.81 5.23
C ILE A 261 4.60 -0.51 5.49
N MET A 262 4.29 -1.28 4.43
CA MET A 262 3.68 -2.60 4.56
C MET A 262 4.57 -3.54 5.38
N ARG A 263 5.85 -3.63 5.05
CA ARG A 263 6.83 -4.45 5.77
C ARG A 263 6.92 -4.07 7.25
N ALA A 264 6.84 -2.77 7.58
CA ALA A 264 6.87 -2.30 8.97
C ALA A 264 5.66 -2.77 9.80
N ILE A 265 4.54 -3.12 9.15
CA ILE A 265 3.35 -3.68 9.83
C ILE A 265 3.39 -5.20 9.87
N ILE A 266 3.85 -5.85 8.80
CA ILE A 266 3.89 -7.32 8.74
C ILE A 266 5.06 -7.86 9.59
N PHE A 267 6.23 -7.24 9.49
CA PHE A 267 7.49 -7.67 10.13
C PHE A 267 8.13 -6.53 10.94
N PRO A 268 7.45 -6.01 11.99
CA PRO A 268 7.96 -4.86 12.77
C PRO A 268 9.33 -5.15 13.40
N GLU A 269 9.65 -6.42 13.71
CA GLU A 269 10.96 -6.84 14.24
C GLU A 269 12.09 -6.68 13.23
N SER A 270 11.81 -6.67 11.92
CA SER A 270 12.79 -6.46 10.86
C SER A 270 13.15 -4.99 10.63
N ILE A 271 12.41 -4.07 11.27
CA ILE A 271 12.58 -2.63 11.14
C ILE A 271 13.36 -2.09 12.35
N PRO A 272 14.37 -1.21 12.18
CA PRO A 272 15.04 -0.54 13.29
C PRO A 272 14.04 0.14 14.23
N ASN A 273 14.29 0.09 15.54
CA ASN A 273 13.35 0.59 16.55
C ASN A 273 12.88 2.03 16.29
N ASP A 274 13.80 2.92 15.90
CA ASP A 274 13.51 4.34 15.66
C ASP A 274 12.61 4.57 14.43
N ASN A 275 12.52 3.57 13.53
CA ASN A 275 11.72 3.63 12.31
C ASN A 275 10.36 2.91 12.47
N ARG A 276 10.13 2.20 13.60
CA ARG A 276 8.85 1.53 13.87
C ARG A 276 7.74 2.52 14.15
N PHE A 277 6.51 2.08 13.89
CA PHE A 277 5.34 2.80 14.36
C PHE A 277 5.14 2.58 15.88
N ASP A 278 4.71 3.61 16.59
CA ASP A 278 4.45 3.56 18.05
C ASP A 278 3.11 2.84 18.32
N LEU A 279 3.10 1.53 18.09
CA LEU A 279 1.96 0.63 18.21
C LEU A 279 2.24 -0.47 19.22
N ASN A 280 1.21 -0.93 19.91
CA ASN A 280 1.30 -2.12 20.75
C ASN A 280 0.99 -3.40 19.93
N LYS A 281 1.12 -4.58 20.56
CA LYS A 281 0.91 -5.86 19.91
C LYS A 281 -0.51 -5.99 19.34
N GLU A 282 -1.51 -5.60 20.11
CA GLU A 282 -2.92 -5.66 19.71
C GLU A 282 -3.23 -4.77 18.52
N ASP A 283 -2.53 -3.63 18.36
CA ASP A 283 -2.67 -2.74 17.22
C ASP A 283 -2.14 -3.38 15.93
N TYR A 284 -0.95 -4.03 16.01
CA TYR A 284 -0.42 -4.78 14.86
C TYR A 284 -1.32 -5.96 14.48
N GLU A 285 -1.85 -6.70 15.46
CA GLU A 285 -2.79 -7.81 15.23
C GLU A 285 -4.07 -7.30 14.57
N PHE A 286 -4.64 -6.18 15.04
CA PHE A 286 -5.82 -5.56 14.48
C PHE A 286 -5.61 -5.12 13.03
N LEU A 287 -4.50 -4.44 12.72
CA LEU A 287 -4.18 -3.99 11.36
C LEU A 287 -4.04 -5.20 10.42
N ARG A 288 -3.23 -6.20 10.79
CA ARG A 288 -3.02 -7.41 9.98
C ARG A 288 -4.33 -8.17 9.77
N PHE A 289 -5.15 -8.30 10.81
CA PHE A 289 -6.44 -8.96 10.70
C PHE A 289 -7.30 -8.30 9.62
N TRP A 290 -7.51 -6.98 9.68
CA TRP A 290 -8.39 -6.30 8.74
C TRP A 290 -7.77 -6.12 7.33
N MET A 291 -6.46 -6.02 7.22
CA MET A 291 -5.77 -6.02 5.93
C MET A 291 -5.94 -7.33 5.15
N SER A 292 -6.07 -8.46 5.86
CA SER A 292 -6.21 -9.78 5.25
C SER A 292 -7.66 -10.16 4.91
N ARG A 293 -8.66 -9.41 5.40
CA ARG A 293 -10.07 -9.72 5.18
C ARG A 293 -10.53 -9.34 3.78
N ASN A 294 -11.48 -10.11 3.26
CA ASN A 294 -12.25 -9.74 2.09
C ASN A 294 -13.54 -9.02 2.50
N THR A 295 -14.30 -8.52 1.53
CA THR A 295 -15.52 -7.75 1.76
C THR A 295 -16.62 -8.53 2.48
N PHE A 296 -16.64 -9.87 2.37
CA PHE A 296 -17.68 -10.73 2.95
C PHE A 296 -17.33 -11.28 4.34
N GLU A 297 -16.12 -11.02 4.84
CA GLU A 297 -15.65 -11.50 6.14
C GLU A 297 -15.86 -10.46 7.26
N SER A 298 -16.92 -9.66 7.19
CA SER A 298 -17.25 -8.65 8.21
C SER A 298 -18.76 -8.50 8.38
N ASP A 299 -19.22 -8.52 9.62
CA ASP A 299 -20.60 -8.21 9.97
C ASP A 299 -20.83 -6.69 10.12
N TYR A 300 -19.80 -5.97 10.60
CA TYR A 300 -19.82 -4.52 10.82
C TYR A 300 -18.47 -3.88 10.44
N PRO A 301 -18.40 -3.19 9.29
CA PRO A 301 -19.47 -3.00 8.28
C PRO A 301 -19.74 -4.28 7.49
N ASN A 302 -21.00 -4.46 7.07
CA ASN A 302 -21.41 -5.57 6.21
C ASN A 302 -21.48 -5.11 4.74
N TYR A 303 -20.75 -5.82 3.88
CA TYR A 303 -20.69 -5.57 2.43
C TYR A 303 -21.16 -6.76 1.59
N GLN A 304 -21.88 -7.72 2.20
CA GLN A 304 -22.51 -8.83 1.49
C GLN A 304 -23.74 -8.37 0.72
N THR A 305 -23.56 -7.41 -0.18
CA THR A 305 -24.61 -6.75 -0.96
C THR A 305 -24.18 -6.64 -2.43
N ASP A 306 -25.15 -6.33 -3.30
CA ASP A 306 -24.88 -6.13 -4.72
C ASP A 306 -23.79 -5.06 -4.96
N GLY A 307 -22.89 -5.38 -5.87
CA GLY A 307 -21.75 -4.53 -6.26
C GLY A 307 -20.44 -4.83 -5.53
N TYR A 308 -20.43 -5.69 -4.52
CA TYR A 308 -19.20 -6.18 -3.87
C TYR A 308 -19.01 -7.67 -4.13
N PHE A 309 -17.75 -8.10 -4.14
CA PHE A 309 -17.31 -9.48 -4.29
C PHE A 309 -16.03 -9.69 -3.47
N GLU A 310 -15.63 -10.92 -3.18
CA GLU A 310 -14.53 -11.19 -2.24
C GLU A 310 -13.22 -10.52 -2.65
N SER A 311 -12.86 -10.54 -3.95
CA SER A 311 -11.64 -9.96 -4.49
C SER A 311 -11.72 -8.45 -4.78
N TYR A 312 -12.78 -7.75 -4.35
CA TYR A 312 -13.06 -6.33 -4.67
C TYR A 312 -11.86 -5.39 -4.46
N VAL A 313 -11.06 -5.63 -3.45
CA VAL A 313 -9.82 -4.88 -3.14
C VAL A 313 -8.59 -5.78 -3.11
N LYS A 314 -8.56 -6.87 -3.90
CA LYS A 314 -7.48 -7.86 -3.98
C LYS A 314 -7.10 -8.05 -5.45
N PHE A 315 -6.28 -7.15 -6.03
CA PHE A 315 -5.97 -7.20 -7.46
C PHE A 315 -5.01 -8.33 -7.79
N PHE A 316 -3.94 -8.53 -6.99
CA PHE A 316 -3.04 -9.66 -7.18
C PHE A 316 -3.76 -10.99 -6.97
N LEU A 317 -3.47 -11.96 -7.80
CA LEU A 317 -4.03 -13.31 -7.87
C LEU A 317 -5.51 -13.36 -8.29
N PHE A 318 -6.38 -12.51 -7.70
CA PHE A 318 -7.83 -12.71 -7.71
C PHE A 318 -8.62 -11.57 -8.38
N GLY A 319 -8.02 -10.42 -8.68
CA GLY A 319 -8.75 -9.21 -9.07
C GLY A 319 -9.60 -9.34 -10.34
N ASP A 320 -9.25 -10.25 -11.24
CA ASP A 320 -9.97 -10.52 -12.48
C ASP A 320 -10.99 -11.69 -12.38
N ASP A 321 -11.24 -12.18 -11.14
CA ASP A 321 -12.25 -13.20 -10.83
C ASP A 321 -13.14 -12.71 -9.68
N GLN A 322 -14.45 -12.73 -9.89
CA GLN A 322 -15.44 -12.37 -8.87
C GLN A 322 -15.98 -13.57 -8.08
N GLY A 323 -15.44 -14.77 -8.33
CA GLY A 323 -15.75 -15.97 -7.58
C GLY A 323 -15.16 -15.97 -6.17
N PRO A 324 -15.45 -17.02 -5.37
CA PRO A 324 -14.92 -17.12 -4.03
C PRO A 324 -13.40 -17.30 -4.03
N MET A 325 -12.74 -16.62 -3.10
CA MET A 325 -11.29 -16.75 -2.91
C MET A 325 -10.96 -18.03 -2.12
N PRO A 326 -9.81 -18.70 -2.41
CA PRO A 326 -9.39 -19.87 -1.64
C PRO A 326 -9.04 -19.50 -0.20
N ASP A 327 -9.47 -20.32 0.76
CA ASP A 327 -9.31 -20.06 2.20
C ASP A 327 -7.85 -20.13 2.68
N ASN A 328 -7.00 -20.88 1.96
CA ASN A 328 -5.59 -21.07 2.32
C ASN A 328 -4.68 -19.93 1.92
N ILE A 329 -5.12 -19.02 1.02
CA ILE A 329 -4.32 -17.88 0.56
C ILE A 329 -4.87 -16.61 1.16
N ARG A 330 -4.03 -15.88 1.89
CA ARG A 330 -4.37 -14.59 2.47
C ARG A 330 -3.48 -13.49 1.89
N SER A 331 -4.12 -12.43 1.37
CA SER A 331 -3.46 -11.21 0.93
C SER A 331 -3.69 -10.11 1.96
N TYR A 332 -2.62 -9.70 2.63
CA TYR A 332 -2.57 -8.54 3.52
C TYR A 332 -2.17 -7.34 2.67
N ASN A 333 -3.12 -6.53 2.26
CA ASN A 333 -2.84 -5.58 1.19
C ASN A 333 -3.52 -4.22 1.32
N LYS A 334 -3.11 -3.33 0.45
CA LYS A 334 -3.85 -2.13 0.10
C LYS A 334 -3.71 -1.84 -1.38
N VAL A 335 -4.85 -1.62 -2.02
CA VAL A 335 -4.95 -1.22 -3.42
C VAL A 335 -5.21 0.27 -3.57
N GLY A 336 -4.93 0.79 -4.76
CA GLY A 336 -5.33 2.11 -5.20
C GLY A 336 -5.50 2.17 -6.70
N ASN A 337 -6.56 2.84 -7.15
CA ASN A 337 -6.80 3.13 -8.56
C ASN A 337 -7.43 4.51 -8.71
N ALA A 338 -6.80 5.36 -9.50
CA ALA A 338 -7.32 6.65 -9.94
C ALA A 338 -6.42 7.22 -11.03
N TYR A 339 -6.97 8.07 -11.87
CA TYR A 339 -6.25 8.73 -12.98
C TYR A 339 -5.50 7.73 -13.89
N GLY A 340 -6.09 6.57 -14.14
CA GLY A 340 -5.47 5.50 -14.93
C GLY A 340 -4.39 4.71 -14.19
N THR A 341 -3.93 5.13 -13.02
CA THR A 341 -2.95 4.38 -12.23
C THR A 341 -3.63 3.28 -11.43
N LEU A 342 -3.05 2.08 -11.47
CA LEU A 342 -3.36 0.95 -10.59
C LEU A 342 -2.13 0.64 -9.76
N THR A 343 -2.30 0.54 -8.44
CA THR A 343 -1.22 0.17 -7.52
C THR A 343 -1.73 -0.82 -6.48
N GLU A 344 -0.97 -1.85 -6.21
CA GLU A 344 -1.17 -2.71 -5.04
C GLU A 344 0.15 -2.96 -4.33
N ILE A 345 0.07 -3.03 -3.01
CA ILE A 345 1.11 -3.54 -2.13
C ILE A 345 0.51 -4.64 -1.28
N ALA A 346 1.14 -5.80 -1.26
CA ALA A 346 0.64 -6.98 -0.57
C ALA A 346 1.75 -7.80 0.09
N TYR A 347 1.42 -8.39 1.24
CA TYR A 347 2.06 -9.59 1.75
C TYR A 347 1.09 -10.74 1.53
N VAL A 348 1.54 -11.78 0.86
CA VAL A 348 0.76 -12.98 0.54
C VAL A 348 1.26 -14.15 1.37
N LEU A 349 0.34 -14.87 1.97
CA LEU A 349 0.59 -16.08 2.75
C LEU A 349 -0.29 -17.21 2.23
N ASP A 350 0.31 -18.30 1.73
CA ASP A 350 -0.35 -19.57 1.45
C ASP A 350 -0.02 -20.55 2.58
N SER A 351 -0.98 -20.75 3.45
CA SER A 351 -0.82 -21.59 4.66
C SER A 351 -0.76 -23.08 4.37
N THR A 352 -1.24 -23.53 3.21
CA THR A 352 -1.21 -24.94 2.81
C THR A 352 0.15 -25.34 2.26
N ASN A 353 0.77 -24.45 1.50
CA ASN A 353 2.04 -24.70 0.83
C ASN A 353 3.25 -24.07 1.58
N GLU A 354 3.01 -23.42 2.72
CA GLU A 354 4.04 -22.74 3.52
C GLU A 354 4.82 -21.68 2.73
N VAL A 355 4.11 -21.01 1.79
CA VAL A 355 4.69 -19.96 0.93
C VAL A 355 4.31 -18.58 1.46
N GLU A 356 5.29 -17.70 1.55
CA GLU A 356 5.08 -16.29 1.89
C GLU A 356 5.99 -15.36 1.10
N TYR A 357 5.46 -14.24 0.65
CA TYR A 357 6.22 -13.22 -0.09
C TYR A 357 5.54 -11.85 0.00
N MET A 358 6.29 -10.79 -0.39
CA MET A 358 5.68 -9.49 -0.62
C MET A 358 5.75 -9.14 -2.11
N LEU A 359 4.71 -8.50 -2.60
CA LEU A 359 4.63 -7.99 -3.97
C LEU A 359 4.05 -6.58 -3.95
N ALA A 360 4.72 -5.67 -4.62
CA ALA A 360 4.24 -4.32 -4.87
C ALA A 360 4.38 -4.03 -6.37
N ALA A 361 3.34 -3.50 -6.98
CA ALA A 361 3.39 -3.08 -8.38
C ALA A 361 2.52 -1.84 -8.60
N THR A 362 2.94 -1.02 -9.55
CA THR A 362 2.16 0.10 -10.08
C THR A 362 2.22 0.09 -11.61
N ILE A 363 1.09 0.39 -12.25
CA ILE A 363 0.96 0.53 -13.70
C ILE A 363 0.03 1.68 -14.05
N LEU A 364 0.21 2.25 -15.24
CA LEU A 364 -0.69 3.25 -15.82
C LEU A 364 -1.46 2.62 -16.99
N VAL A 365 -2.79 2.68 -16.94
CA VAL A 365 -3.69 2.26 -18.02
C VAL A 365 -4.59 3.44 -18.39
N ASN A 366 -4.08 4.29 -19.29
CA ASN A 366 -4.69 5.50 -19.80
C ASN A 366 -4.30 5.67 -21.27
N GLN A 367 -4.90 4.85 -22.16
CA GLN A 367 -4.50 4.77 -23.57
C GLN A 367 -4.77 6.06 -24.33
N ASN A 368 -5.83 6.79 -24.01
CA ASN A 368 -6.15 8.06 -24.66
C ASN A 368 -5.31 9.24 -24.15
N GLN A 369 -4.53 9.04 -23.08
CA GLN A 369 -3.67 10.03 -22.44
C GLN A 369 -4.42 11.28 -21.95
N ILE A 370 -5.74 11.19 -21.75
CA ILE A 370 -6.56 12.25 -21.16
C ILE A 370 -6.80 11.90 -19.69
N PHE A 371 -6.41 12.79 -18.79
CA PHE A 371 -6.61 12.59 -17.36
C PHE A 371 -7.93 13.15 -16.87
N ASN A 372 -8.48 12.56 -15.82
CA ASN A 372 -9.73 12.96 -15.15
C ASN A 372 -10.98 12.93 -16.05
N ASP A 373 -10.96 12.18 -17.16
CA ASP A 373 -12.10 11.98 -18.06
C ASP A 373 -12.96 10.75 -17.70
N GLY A 374 -12.47 9.95 -16.74
CA GLY A 374 -13.14 8.71 -16.30
C GLY A 374 -12.98 7.53 -17.26
N VAL A 375 -12.18 7.65 -18.33
CA VAL A 375 -11.95 6.59 -19.33
C VAL A 375 -10.60 5.96 -19.12
N TYR A 376 -10.57 4.79 -18.48
CA TYR A 376 -9.35 4.06 -18.15
C TYR A 376 -9.54 2.56 -18.33
N GLU A 377 -8.51 1.86 -18.78
CA GLU A 377 -8.57 0.42 -19.10
C GLU A 377 -8.32 -0.45 -17.84
N TYR A 378 -8.93 -0.09 -16.69
CA TYR A 378 -8.75 -0.84 -15.44
C TYR A 378 -9.17 -2.30 -15.59
N ASP A 379 -10.41 -2.55 -16.06
CA ASP A 379 -10.99 -3.90 -16.12
C ASP A 379 -10.47 -4.70 -17.32
N SER A 380 -10.13 -4.04 -18.42
CA SER A 380 -9.71 -4.71 -19.64
C SER A 380 -8.21 -5.01 -19.72
N LEU A 381 -7.37 -4.21 -19.06
CA LEU A 381 -5.91 -4.35 -19.08
C LEU A 381 -5.30 -4.43 -17.68
N GLY A 382 -5.61 -3.45 -16.83
CA GLY A 382 -4.89 -3.23 -15.59
C GLY A 382 -5.06 -4.35 -14.57
N ILE A 383 -6.30 -4.63 -14.18
CA ILE A 383 -6.63 -5.68 -13.20
C ILE A 383 -6.23 -7.07 -13.72
N PRO A 384 -6.50 -7.44 -15.01
CA PRO A 384 -6.00 -8.70 -15.54
C PRO A 384 -4.48 -8.87 -15.47
N PHE A 385 -3.71 -7.81 -15.74
CA PHE A 385 -2.24 -7.84 -15.61
C PHE A 385 -1.83 -8.05 -14.15
N MET A 386 -2.39 -7.27 -13.20
CA MET A 386 -2.06 -7.36 -11.78
C MET A 386 -2.37 -8.77 -11.23
N ALA A 387 -3.53 -9.32 -11.58
CA ALA A 387 -3.93 -10.64 -11.13
C ALA A 387 -3.00 -11.73 -11.69
N GLU A 388 -2.65 -11.65 -12.99
CA GLU A 388 -1.74 -12.62 -13.62
C GLU A 388 -0.32 -12.50 -13.08
N LEU A 389 0.20 -11.27 -12.85
CA LEU A 389 1.49 -11.06 -12.21
C LEU A 389 1.53 -11.74 -10.84
N GLY A 390 0.48 -11.56 -10.02
CA GLY A 390 0.37 -12.23 -8.72
C GLY A 390 0.40 -13.75 -8.85
N ARG A 391 -0.35 -14.33 -9.81
CA ARG A 391 -0.37 -15.78 -10.05
C ARG A 391 0.99 -16.32 -10.50
N GLN A 392 1.72 -15.59 -11.34
CA GLN A 392 3.02 -16.01 -11.81
C GLN A 392 4.10 -15.96 -10.71
N ILE A 393 4.07 -14.93 -9.87
CA ILE A 393 4.94 -14.88 -8.69
C ILE A 393 4.59 -16.01 -7.71
N HIS A 394 3.30 -16.27 -7.48
CA HIS A 394 2.87 -17.37 -6.61
C HIS A 394 3.31 -18.74 -7.16
N ALA A 395 3.16 -18.96 -8.46
CA ALA A 395 3.63 -20.19 -9.12
C ALA A 395 5.16 -20.35 -9.05
N TYR A 396 5.90 -19.24 -9.16
CA TYR A 396 7.36 -19.24 -8.97
C TYR A 396 7.72 -19.65 -7.53
N GLU A 397 7.05 -19.11 -6.53
CA GLU A 397 7.27 -19.46 -5.12
C GLU A 397 6.93 -20.93 -4.82
N LEU A 398 5.86 -21.47 -5.42
CA LEU A 398 5.48 -22.88 -5.27
C LEU A 398 6.51 -23.84 -5.92
N ALA A 399 7.26 -23.39 -6.90
CA ALA A 399 8.27 -24.20 -7.61
C ALA A 399 9.67 -24.09 -6.97
N ARG A 400 9.86 -23.18 -6.06
CA ARG A 400 11.14 -22.89 -5.37
C ARG A 400 11.35 -23.82 -4.19
#